data_1a5066af68fbedfba9506acea9544216
#
_entry.id   1a5066af68fbedfba9506acea9544216
#
_cell.length_a   1.000
_cell.length_b   1.000
_cell.length_c   1.000
_cell.angle_alpha   90.00
_cell.angle_beta   90.00
_cell.angle_gamma   90.00
#
_symmetry.space_group_name_H-M   'P 1'
#
loop_
_entity.id
_entity.type
_entity.pdbx_description
1 polymer ?
#
loop_
_entity_poly.entity_id
_entity_poly.type
_entity_poly.pdbx_seq_one_letter_code
_entity_poly.pdbx_strand_id
1 'polypeptide(L)'
;MAQATIEIEFRARFDAATAERLRRFLAEHAQSLGEDDKDVYFFALPDKLLKVVDNVSHKTAKIVLKLARIGHGSGFPEIEMPIARGDAAKAVNMFKTLGFGEPIRSFQKRENFLYHDVEIAVKHSNNWGYHAEFEIMVAGVEDQPAAEDKIRKVANGLGVALMTEEELRDFTSRFEAEHKNVGNR
;
A
#
# COMPACT_ATOMS: atom_id res chain seq x y z
N MET A 1 23.58 -1.20 13.31
CA MET A 1 22.83 -1.22 12.04
C MET A 1 21.36 -1.35 12.42
N ALA A 2 20.49 -0.47 11.95
CA ALA A 2 19.06 -0.63 12.17
C ALA A 2 18.63 -1.96 11.50
N GLN A 3 17.98 -2.82 12.27
CA GLN A 3 17.45 -4.08 11.75
C GLN A 3 16.35 -3.71 10.74
N ALA A 4 16.48 -4.17 9.50
CA ALA A 4 15.46 -3.92 8.49
C ALA A 4 14.18 -4.64 8.93
N THR A 5 13.13 -3.88 9.20
CA THR A 5 11.80 -4.45 9.44
C THR A 5 11.20 -4.89 8.11
N ILE A 6 10.46 -5.99 8.14
CA ILE A 6 9.76 -6.52 6.97
C ILE A 6 8.27 -6.25 7.17
N GLU A 7 7.67 -5.56 6.22
CA GLU A 7 6.22 -5.38 6.16
C GLU A 7 5.58 -6.64 5.55
N ILE A 8 4.74 -7.33 6.31
CA ILE A 8 3.91 -8.42 5.81
C ILE A 8 2.54 -7.84 5.49
N GLU A 9 2.18 -7.87 4.22
CA GLU A 9 1.00 -7.17 3.71
C GLU A 9 0.13 -8.08 2.85
N PHE A 10 -1.19 -8.07 3.12
CA PHE A 10 -2.21 -8.66 2.27
C PHE A 10 -3.24 -7.61 1.87
N ARG A 11 -3.84 -7.79 0.70
CA ARG A 11 -4.85 -6.88 0.16
C ARG A 11 -6.16 -7.57 -0.09
N ALA A 12 -7.24 -6.79 0.02
CA ALA A 12 -8.58 -7.20 -0.37
C ALA A 12 -9.23 -6.10 -1.21
N ARG A 13 -10.00 -6.45 -2.23
CA ARG A 13 -10.86 -5.53 -2.98
C ARG A 13 -12.32 -5.89 -2.75
N PHE A 14 -13.16 -4.88 -2.67
CA PHE A 14 -14.58 -5.06 -2.40
C PHE A 14 -15.39 -3.86 -2.90
N ASP A 15 -16.69 -3.92 -2.75
CA ASP A 15 -17.62 -2.85 -3.10
C ASP A 15 -17.75 -1.79 -1.97
N ALA A 16 -18.47 -0.72 -2.26
CA ALA A 16 -18.69 0.37 -1.31
C ALA A 16 -19.46 -0.10 -0.05
N ALA A 17 -20.41 -1.04 -0.21
CA ALA A 17 -21.20 -1.54 0.91
C ALA A 17 -20.35 -2.33 1.91
N THR A 18 -19.44 -3.16 1.38
CA THR A 18 -18.47 -3.90 2.21
C THR A 18 -17.49 -2.94 2.89
N ALA A 19 -17.00 -1.90 2.21
CA ALA A 19 -16.14 -0.88 2.80
C ALA A 19 -16.81 -0.18 3.97
N GLU A 20 -18.07 0.23 3.81
CA GLU A 20 -18.83 0.90 4.85
C GLU A 20 -19.13 -0.01 6.06
N ARG A 21 -19.49 -1.28 5.80
CA ARG A 21 -19.68 -2.28 6.85
C ARG A 21 -18.39 -2.50 7.65
N LEU A 22 -17.25 -2.62 6.93
CA LEU A 22 -15.95 -2.85 7.56
C LEU A 22 -15.51 -1.65 8.42
N ARG A 23 -15.65 -0.42 7.90
CA ARG A 23 -15.35 0.81 8.65
C ARG A 23 -16.18 0.90 9.92
N ARG A 24 -17.49 0.68 9.82
CA ARG A 24 -18.38 0.74 10.99
C ARG A 24 -17.97 -0.26 12.04
N PHE A 25 -17.72 -1.51 11.65
CA PHE A 25 -17.26 -2.55 12.57
C PHE A 25 -15.93 -2.16 13.25
N LEU A 26 -14.94 -1.72 12.47
CA LEU A 26 -13.64 -1.34 13.02
C LEU A 26 -13.72 -0.09 13.90
N ALA A 27 -14.56 0.87 13.59
CA ALA A 27 -14.79 2.05 14.44
C ALA A 27 -15.36 1.68 15.84
N GLU A 28 -16.14 0.60 15.92
CA GLU A 28 -16.74 0.13 17.18
C GLU A 28 -15.84 -0.83 17.96
N HIS A 29 -14.95 -1.59 17.28
CA HIS A 29 -14.27 -2.75 17.89
C HIS A 29 -12.74 -2.68 17.83
N ALA A 30 -12.16 -1.72 17.12
CA ALA A 30 -10.72 -1.57 16.93
C ALA A 30 -10.21 -0.25 17.51
N GLN A 31 -8.91 -0.16 17.72
CA GLN A 31 -8.25 1.12 18.00
C GLN A 31 -8.14 1.91 16.70
N SER A 32 -8.78 3.08 16.63
CA SER A 32 -8.58 4.00 15.50
C SER A 32 -7.17 4.58 15.55
N LEU A 33 -6.48 4.52 14.41
CA LEU A 33 -5.19 5.20 14.17
C LEU A 33 -5.39 6.51 13.38
N GLY A 34 -6.63 6.80 12.97
CA GLY A 34 -7.02 8.04 12.29
C GLY A 34 -6.93 7.99 10.77
N GLU A 35 -7.16 9.15 10.18
CA GLU A 35 -7.06 9.33 8.73
C GLU A 35 -5.59 9.44 8.30
N ASP A 36 -5.26 8.85 7.14
CA ASP A 36 -3.90 8.80 6.60
C ASP A 36 -3.92 8.99 5.06
N ASP A 37 -4.61 10.03 4.61
CA ASP A 37 -4.76 10.33 3.18
C ASP A 37 -3.43 10.64 2.53
N LYS A 38 -3.20 10.05 1.36
CA LYS A 38 -1.91 10.15 0.64
C LYS A 38 -2.12 10.48 -0.84
N ASP A 39 -1.25 11.34 -1.36
CA ASP A 39 -1.04 11.54 -2.78
C ASP A 39 0.27 10.82 -3.17
N VAL A 40 0.16 9.75 -3.95
CA VAL A 40 1.26 8.84 -4.21
C VAL A 40 1.59 8.80 -5.70
N TYR A 41 2.87 8.91 -6.01
CA TYR A 41 3.43 8.81 -7.35
C TYR A 41 4.22 7.51 -7.44
N PHE A 42 3.76 6.57 -8.27
CA PHE A 42 4.35 5.24 -8.46
C PHE A 42 5.19 5.18 -9.72
N PHE A 43 6.46 4.80 -9.59
CA PHE A 43 7.33 4.43 -10.70
C PHE A 43 7.50 2.92 -10.69
N ALA A 44 6.87 2.23 -11.65
CA ALA A 44 6.95 0.78 -11.78
C ALA A 44 8.26 0.38 -12.48
N LEU A 45 9.23 -0.08 -11.70
CA LEU A 45 10.48 -0.64 -12.21
C LEU A 45 10.29 -2.14 -12.50
N PRO A 46 11.16 -2.79 -13.29
CA PRO A 46 10.97 -4.19 -13.66
C PRO A 46 10.83 -5.16 -12.47
N ASP A 47 11.59 -4.95 -11.40
CA ASP A 47 11.68 -5.83 -10.22
C ASP A 47 11.36 -5.12 -8.89
N LYS A 48 11.08 -3.82 -8.91
CA LYS A 48 10.91 -2.97 -7.73
C LYS A 48 9.76 -1.99 -7.92
N LEU A 49 9.37 -1.35 -6.82
CA LEU A 49 8.41 -0.26 -6.86
C LEU A 49 8.95 0.95 -6.12
N LEU A 50 9.22 2.03 -6.87
CA LEU A 50 9.61 3.31 -6.30
C LEU A 50 8.37 4.19 -6.13
N LYS A 51 8.22 4.82 -4.96
CA LYS A 51 7.12 5.73 -4.65
C LYS A 51 7.65 7.07 -4.13
N VAL A 52 7.00 8.16 -4.54
CA VAL A 52 7.05 9.42 -3.82
C VAL A 52 5.69 9.58 -3.14
N VAL A 53 5.67 9.74 -1.84
CA VAL A 53 4.46 9.81 -1.02
C VAL A 53 4.37 11.19 -0.39
N ASP A 54 3.33 11.96 -0.73
CA ASP A 54 2.90 13.14 0.03
C ASP A 54 1.75 12.71 0.95
N ASN A 55 2.02 12.63 2.24
CA ASN A 55 1.01 12.34 3.24
C ASN A 55 0.24 13.63 3.55
N VAL A 56 -0.99 13.71 3.05
CA VAL A 56 -1.83 14.92 3.13
C VAL A 56 -2.33 15.14 4.55
N SER A 57 -2.75 14.06 5.24
CA SER A 57 -3.27 14.11 6.61
C SER A 57 -2.19 14.53 7.61
N HIS A 58 -1.00 13.95 7.53
CA HIS A 58 0.10 14.19 8.47
C HIS A 58 1.06 15.30 8.02
N LYS A 59 0.87 15.87 6.82
CA LYS A 59 1.71 16.94 6.25
C LYS A 59 3.18 16.57 6.16
N THR A 60 3.49 15.29 5.86
CA THR A 60 4.84 14.75 5.68
C THR A 60 5.04 14.23 4.27
N ALA A 61 6.29 14.02 3.86
CA ALA A 61 6.59 13.34 2.61
C ALA A 61 7.77 12.39 2.76
N LYS A 62 7.78 11.35 1.93
CA LYS A 62 8.88 10.38 1.87
C LYS A 62 9.03 9.79 0.47
N ILE A 63 10.25 9.33 0.18
CA ILE A 63 10.54 8.44 -0.92
C ILE A 63 10.58 7.02 -0.36
N VAL A 64 9.94 6.07 -1.03
CA VAL A 64 9.90 4.67 -0.62
C VAL A 64 10.31 3.79 -1.79
N LEU A 65 11.28 2.92 -1.57
CA LEU A 65 11.67 1.88 -2.51
C LEU A 65 11.32 0.51 -1.93
N LYS A 66 10.27 -0.12 -2.44
CA LYS A 66 9.99 -1.54 -2.19
C LYS A 66 10.91 -2.39 -3.04
N LEU A 67 11.65 -3.30 -2.41
CA LEU A 67 12.62 -4.18 -3.08
C LEU A 67 11.97 -5.38 -3.77
N ALA A 68 10.65 -5.44 -3.79
CA ALA A 68 9.85 -6.41 -4.51
C ALA A 68 8.64 -5.74 -5.17
N ARG A 69 8.05 -6.41 -6.16
CA ARG A 69 6.80 -5.99 -6.81
C ARG A 69 5.59 -6.54 -6.05
N ILE A 70 4.47 -5.80 -6.10
CA ILE A 70 3.17 -6.28 -5.61
C ILE A 70 2.79 -7.56 -6.36
N GLY A 71 2.34 -8.59 -5.62
CA GLY A 71 2.00 -9.90 -6.19
C GLY A 71 3.20 -10.87 -6.30
N HIS A 72 4.33 -10.55 -5.68
CA HIS A 72 5.51 -11.41 -5.60
C HIS A 72 5.86 -11.72 -4.13
N GLY A 73 4.91 -12.33 -3.42
CA GLY A 73 4.98 -12.63 -1.99
C GLY A 73 4.30 -11.57 -1.13
N SER A 74 4.25 -11.82 0.17
CA SER A 74 3.63 -10.96 1.19
C SER A 74 4.63 -10.10 1.95
N GLY A 75 5.92 -10.43 1.92
CA GLY A 75 6.99 -9.71 2.63
C GLY A 75 7.65 -8.66 1.73
N PHE A 76 7.68 -7.40 2.19
CA PHE A 76 8.22 -6.28 1.43
C PHE A 76 9.33 -5.57 2.23
N PRO A 77 10.62 -5.93 2.00
CA PRO A 77 11.71 -5.08 2.47
C PRO A 77 11.62 -3.72 1.80
N GLU A 78 11.65 -2.66 2.61
CA GLU A 78 11.53 -1.28 2.14
C GLU A 78 12.72 -0.44 2.55
N ILE A 79 13.10 0.51 1.69
CA ILE A 79 13.99 1.61 2.02
C ILE A 79 13.16 2.87 2.00
N GLU A 80 13.07 3.55 3.13
CA GLU A 80 12.35 4.81 3.26
C GLU A 80 13.32 5.97 3.51
N MET A 81 13.07 7.08 2.83
CA MET A 81 13.81 8.31 3.01
C MET A 81 12.81 9.46 3.22
N PRO A 82 12.69 9.99 4.44
CA PRO A 82 11.91 11.20 4.68
C PRO A 82 12.46 12.38 3.87
N ILE A 83 11.58 13.19 3.31
CA ILE A 83 11.91 14.44 2.62
C ILE A 83 11.05 15.58 3.15
N ALA A 84 11.45 16.82 2.93
CA ALA A 84 10.57 17.95 3.19
C ALA A 84 9.34 17.87 2.27
N ARG A 85 8.14 18.14 2.81
CA ARG A 85 6.89 18.02 2.04
C ARG A 85 6.91 18.83 0.74
N GLY A 86 7.48 20.04 0.79
CA GLY A 86 7.63 20.91 -0.39
C GLY A 86 8.56 20.36 -1.46
N ASP A 87 9.32 19.30 -1.19
CA ASP A 87 10.24 18.68 -2.14
C ASP A 87 9.66 17.46 -2.87
N ALA A 88 8.42 17.04 -2.53
CA ALA A 88 7.80 15.88 -3.19
C ALA A 88 7.73 16.05 -4.72
N ALA A 89 7.30 17.21 -5.22
CA ALA A 89 7.26 17.49 -6.65
C ALA A 89 8.67 17.51 -7.30
N LYS A 90 9.68 17.99 -6.58
CA LYS A 90 11.07 17.97 -7.05
C LYS A 90 11.60 16.54 -7.15
N ALA A 91 11.29 15.68 -6.17
CA ALA A 91 11.66 14.26 -6.20
C ALA A 91 11.02 13.54 -7.40
N VAL A 92 9.73 13.79 -7.66
CA VAL A 92 9.05 13.26 -8.86
C VAL A 92 9.76 13.71 -10.14
N ASN A 93 10.06 15.01 -10.27
CA ASN A 93 10.74 15.53 -11.47
C ASN A 93 12.16 14.97 -11.61
N MET A 94 12.88 14.78 -10.52
CA MET A 94 14.22 14.16 -10.54
C MET A 94 14.14 12.74 -11.08
N PHE A 95 13.20 11.92 -10.64
CA PHE A 95 13.04 10.54 -11.12
C PHE A 95 12.63 10.49 -12.60
N LYS A 96 11.75 11.40 -13.05
CA LYS A 96 11.44 11.55 -14.48
C LYS A 96 12.68 11.88 -15.30
N THR A 97 13.49 12.84 -14.84
CA THR A 97 14.72 13.25 -15.52
C THR A 97 15.76 12.13 -15.56
N LEU A 98 15.80 11.27 -14.54
CA LEU A 98 16.63 10.06 -14.50
C LEU A 98 16.13 8.93 -15.43
N GLY A 99 15.02 9.12 -16.12
CA GLY A 99 14.51 8.16 -17.11
C GLY A 99 13.59 7.09 -16.55
N PHE A 100 13.06 7.24 -15.31
CA PHE A 100 12.09 6.29 -14.76
C PHE A 100 10.68 6.40 -15.38
N GLY A 101 10.49 7.32 -16.34
CA GLY A 101 9.22 7.52 -17.03
C GLY A 101 8.22 8.37 -16.26
N GLU A 102 6.98 8.42 -16.76
CA GLU A 102 5.89 9.10 -16.07
C GLU A 102 5.35 8.24 -14.94
N PRO A 103 5.18 8.80 -13.72
CA PRO A 103 4.61 8.05 -12.62
C PRO A 103 3.10 7.89 -12.76
N ILE A 104 2.59 6.80 -12.23
CA ILE A 104 1.16 6.63 -12.01
C ILE A 104 0.81 7.34 -10.71
N ARG A 105 -0.04 8.36 -10.79
CA ARG A 105 -0.51 9.09 -9.61
C ARG A 105 -1.76 8.46 -9.04
N SER A 106 -1.78 8.31 -7.72
CA SER A 106 -2.93 7.79 -6.98
C SER A 106 -3.19 8.62 -5.74
N PHE A 107 -4.35 9.26 -5.71
CA PHE A 107 -4.84 9.84 -4.47
C PHE A 107 -5.61 8.77 -3.69
N GLN A 108 -5.21 8.57 -2.43
CA GLN A 108 -5.73 7.51 -1.56
C GLN A 108 -6.35 8.13 -0.31
N LYS A 109 -7.65 7.93 -0.16
CA LYS A 109 -8.31 8.11 1.14
C LYS A 109 -8.07 6.87 1.97
N ARG A 110 -7.61 7.04 3.21
CA ARG A 110 -7.28 5.94 4.13
C ARG A 110 -7.81 6.25 5.52
N GLU A 111 -8.39 5.24 6.14
CA GLU A 111 -8.63 5.18 7.58
C GLU A 111 -7.93 3.96 8.14
N ASN A 112 -7.06 4.17 9.10
CA ASN A 112 -6.23 3.13 9.69
C ASN A 112 -6.77 2.71 11.05
N PHE A 113 -6.74 1.41 11.32
CA PHE A 113 -7.21 0.79 12.55
C PHE A 113 -6.22 -0.28 13.00
N LEU A 114 -6.07 -0.45 14.32
CA LEU A 114 -5.36 -1.60 14.88
C LEU A 114 -6.39 -2.56 15.49
N TYR A 115 -6.47 -3.76 14.90
CA TYR A 115 -7.41 -4.80 15.32
C TYR A 115 -6.70 -6.15 15.47
N HIS A 116 -6.68 -6.69 16.68
CA HIS A 116 -5.93 -7.92 17.02
C HIS A 116 -4.46 -7.87 16.56
N ASP A 117 -3.76 -6.76 16.81
CA ASP A 117 -2.37 -6.46 16.40
C ASP A 117 -2.12 -6.58 14.88
N VAL A 118 -3.14 -6.43 14.07
CA VAL A 118 -3.05 -6.25 12.63
C VAL A 118 -3.44 -4.81 12.33
N GLU A 119 -2.58 -4.07 11.64
CA GLU A 119 -2.96 -2.76 11.11
C GLU A 119 -3.83 -2.99 9.86
N ILE A 120 -5.01 -2.36 9.85
CA ILE A 120 -5.97 -2.47 8.76
C ILE A 120 -6.22 -1.08 8.22
N ALA A 121 -5.81 -0.84 6.97
CA ALA A 121 -6.11 0.38 6.24
C ALA A 121 -7.32 0.15 5.33
N VAL A 122 -8.46 0.75 5.65
CA VAL A 122 -9.63 0.77 4.74
C VAL A 122 -9.46 1.96 3.80
N LYS A 123 -9.40 1.68 2.50
CA LYS A 123 -8.95 2.64 1.49
C LYS A 123 -9.95 2.81 0.36
N HIS A 124 -9.90 3.99 -0.25
CA HIS A 124 -10.48 4.25 -1.56
C HIS A 124 -9.49 5.04 -2.40
N SER A 125 -9.26 4.62 -3.63
CA SER A 125 -8.46 5.37 -4.59
C SER A 125 -9.08 5.30 -5.98
N ASN A 126 -8.72 6.28 -6.83
CA ASN A 126 -9.15 6.30 -8.23
C ASN A 126 -8.66 5.08 -9.02
N ASN A 127 -7.56 4.46 -8.57
CA ASN A 127 -6.90 3.36 -9.28
C ASN A 127 -7.42 1.98 -8.84
N TRP A 128 -7.65 1.80 -7.55
CA TRP A 128 -8.03 0.50 -6.97
C TRP A 128 -9.52 0.39 -6.61
N GLY A 129 -10.23 1.53 -6.55
CA GLY A 129 -11.57 1.57 -5.96
C GLY A 129 -11.50 1.34 -4.45
N TYR A 130 -12.52 0.69 -3.88
CA TYR A 130 -12.54 0.31 -2.47
C TYR A 130 -11.70 -0.94 -2.24
N HIS A 131 -10.78 -0.85 -1.28
CA HIS A 131 -9.87 -1.93 -0.92
C HIS A 131 -9.38 -1.78 0.52
N ALA A 132 -8.75 -2.81 1.05
CA ALA A 132 -8.03 -2.74 2.32
C ALA A 132 -6.64 -3.37 2.20
N GLU A 133 -5.73 -2.86 3.02
CA GLU A 133 -4.43 -3.48 3.32
C GLU A 133 -4.47 -3.97 4.77
N PHE A 134 -3.94 -5.17 4.99
CA PHE A 134 -3.78 -5.80 6.29
C PHE A 134 -2.28 -5.99 6.49
N GLU A 135 -1.70 -5.34 7.49
CA GLU A 135 -0.26 -5.21 7.64
C GLU A 135 0.21 -5.64 9.04
N ILE A 136 1.35 -6.34 9.10
CA ILE A 136 2.10 -6.60 10.33
C ILE A 136 3.58 -6.35 10.04
N MET A 137 4.24 -5.55 10.88
CA MET A 137 5.69 -5.39 10.83
C MET A 137 6.36 -6.50 11.62
N VAL A 138 7.33 -7.19 11.02
CA VAL A 138 8.12 -8.23 11.67
C VAL A 138 9.61 -7.89 11.66
N ALA A 139 10.35 -8.43 12.63
CA ALA A 139 11.78 -8.18 12.77
C ALA A 139 12.63 -9.07 11.83
N GLY A 140 12.12 -10.24 11.45
CA GLY A 140 12.85 -11.18 10.63
C GLY A 140 11.93 -12.09 9.81
N VAL A 141 12.50 -12.77 8.84
CA VAL A 141 11.76 -13.67 7.92
C VAL A 141 11.17 -14.89 8.64
N GLU A 142 11.72 -15.27 9.77
CA GLU A 142 11.24 -16.36 10.62
C GLU A 142 9.85 -16.09 11.20
N ASP A 143 9.49 -14.83 11.38
CA ASP A 143 8.19 -14.42 11.92
C ASP A 143 7.11 -14.29 10.83
N GLN A 144 7.49 -14.30 9.55
CA GLN A 144 6.57 -14.11 8.42
C GLN A 144 5.42 -15.12 8.42
N PRO A 145 5.62 -16.44 8.58
CA PRO A 145 4.50 -17.40 8.53
C PRO A 145 3.46 -17.16 9.60
N ALA A 146 3.89 -16.78 10.81
CA ALA A 146 2.98 -16.47 11.92
C ALA A 146 2.18 -15.19 11.65
N ALA A 147 2.81 -14.16 11.08
CA ALA A 147 2.17 -12.90 10.69
C ALA A 147 1.14 -13.13 9.57
N GLU A 148 1.48 -13.91 8.54
CA GLU A 148 0.56 -14.26 7.46
C GLU A 148 -0.69 -15.00 7.98
N ASP A 149 -0.49 -16.02 8.83
CA ASP A 149 -1.60 -16.78 9.43
C ASP A 149 -2.50 -15.89 10.27
N LYS A 150 -1.92 -14.97 11.05
CA LYS A 150 -2.65 -14.00 11.85
C LYS A 150 -3.49 -13.07 10.98
N ILE A 151 -2.92 -12.52 9.91
CA ILE A 151 -3.65 -11.65 8.96
C ILE A 151 -4.82 -12.42 8.34
N ARG A 152 -4.60 -13.66 7.88
CA ARG A 152 -5.67 -14.49 7.28
C ARG A 152 -6.81 -14.77 8.25
N LYS A 153 -6.50 -15.05 9.51
CA LYS A 153 -7.51 -15.27 10.56
C LYS A 153 -8.33 -14.01 10.83
N VAL A 154 -7.67 -12.84 10.90
CA VAL A 154 -8.36 -11.56 11.12
C VAL A 154 -9.26 -11.23 9.93
N ALA A 155 -8.76 -11.33 8.70
CA ALA A 155 -9.55 -11.07 7.50
C ALA A 155 -10.78 -11.99 7.39
N ASN A 156 -10.61 -13.30 7.66
CA ASN A 156 -11.72 -14.26 7.71
C ASN A 156 -12.75 -13.91 8.77
N GLY A 157 -12.32 -13.52 9.97
CA GLY A 157 -13.22 -13.09 11.06
C GLY A 157 -14.04 -11.84 10.70
N LEU A 158 -13.48 -10.96 9.86
CA LEU A 158 -14.15 -9.77 9.32
C LEU A 158 -15.03 -10.06 8.09
N GLY A 159 -15.02 -11.28 7.58
CA GLY A 159 -15.73 -11.68 6.36
C GLY A 159 -15.15 -10.99 5.10
N VAL A 160 -13.82 -10.79 5.06
CA VAL A 160 -13.10 -10.15 3.96
C VAL A 160 -12.24 -11.19 3.24
N ALA A 161 -12.46 -11.38 1.94
CA ALA A 161 -11.65 -12.24 1.10
C ALA A 161 -10.36 -11.52 0.70
N LEU A 162 -9.21 -12.07 1.09
CA LEU A 162 -7.91 -11.59 0.66
C LEU A 162 -7.65 -12.01 -0.79
N MET A 163 -7.02 -11.11 -1.55
CA MET A 163 -6.56 -11.41 -2.90
C MET A 163 -5.40 -12.41 -2.85
N THR A 164 -5.40 -13.34 -3.79
CA THR A 164 -4.27 -14.23 -4.05
C THR A 164 -3.14 -13.46 -4.74
N GLU A 165 -1.93 -14.02 -4.74
CA GLU A 165 -0.80 -13.45 -5.48
C GLU A 165 -1.08 -13.37 -6.99
N GLU A 166 -1.79 -14.35 -7.55
CA GLU A 166 -2.17 -14.37 -8.95
C GLU A 166 -3.13 -13.21 -9.27
N GLU A 167 -4.19 -13.03 -8.47
CA GLU A 167 -5.13 -11.93 -8.62
C GLU A 167 -4.45 -10.56 -8.50
N LEU A 168 -3.48 -10.42 -7.57
CA LEU A 168 -2.69 -9.21 -7.42
C LEU A 168 -1.81 -8.93 -8.65
N ARG A 169 -1.10 -9.94 -9.16
CA ARG A 169 -0.28 -9.81 -10.37
C ARG A 169 -1.12 -9.43 -11.57
N ASP A 170 -2.22 -10.12 -11.78
CA ASP A 170 -3.12 -9.85 -12.90
C ASP A 170 -3.71 -8.45 -12.84
N PHE A 171 -4.10 -8.01 -11.64
CA PHE A 171 -4.63 -6.66 -11.44
C PHE A 171 -3.56 -5.60 -11.72
N THR A 172 -2.38 -5.73 -11.11
CA THR A 172 -1.30 -4.74 -11.27
C THR A 172 -0.77 -4.69 -12.69
N SER A 173 -0.64 -5.84 -13.37
CA SER A 173 -0.16 -5.93 -14.75
C SER A 173 -1.14 -5.25 -15.73
N ARG A 174 -2.44 -5.50 -15.58
CA ARG A 174 -3.47 -4.80 -16.39
C ARG A 174 -3.45 -3.31 -16.14
N PHE A 175 -3.42 -2.91 -14.88
CA PHE A 175 -3.38 -1.51 -14.49
C PHE A 175 -2.17 -0.76 -15.08
N GLU A 176 -0.98 -1.36 -15.01
CA GLU A 176 0.23 -0.76 -15.59
C GLU A 176 0.18 -0.69 -17.12
N ALA A 177 -0.36 -1.72 -17.79
CA ALA A 177 -0.53 -1.71 -19.24
C ALA A 177 -1.45 -0.58 -19.72
N GLU A 178 -2.55 -0.35 -19.02
CA GLU A 178 -3.48 0.74 -19.32
C GLU A 178 -2.81 2.12 -19.18
N HIS A 179 -1.98 2.31 -18.15
CA HIS A 179 -1.32 3.60 -17.88
C HIS A 179 -0.08 3.85 -18.75
N LYS A 180 0.63 2.80 -19.20
CA LYS A 180 1.76 2.95 -20.15
C LYS A 180 1.30 3.45 -21.52
N ASN A 181 0.08 3.13 -21.94
CA ASN A 181 -0.48 3.55 -23.23
C ASN A 181 -0.96 5.02 -23.24
N VAL A 182 -1.14 5.65 -22.10
CA VAL A 182 -1.59 7.05 -21.99
C VAL A 182 -0.41 8.03 -22.11
N GLY A 183 0.80 7.61 -21.80
CA GLY A 183 2.03 8.44 -21.87
C GLY A 183 2.66 8.56 -23.27
N ASN A 184 2.18 7.81 -24.25
CA ASN A 184 2.71 7.78 -25.64
C ASN A 184 1.78 8.46 -26.68
N ARG A 185 0.89 9.34 -26.25
CA ARG A 185 0.06 10.15 -27.16
C ARG A 185 0.37 11.62 -27.05
#